data_522fcb019c7ac3374df856eb562cb1ca
#
_entry.id   522fcb019c7ac3374df856eb562cb1ca
#
_cell.length_a   1.000
_cell.length_b   1.000
_cell.length_c   1.000
_cell.angle_alpha   90.00
_cell.angle_beta   90.00
_cell.angle_gamma   90.00
#
_symmetry.space_group_name_H-M   'P 1'
#
loop_
_entity.id
_entity.type
_entity.pdbx_description
1 polymer ?
#
loop_
_entity_poly.entity_id
_entity_poly.type
_entity_poly.pdbx_seq_one_letter_code
_entity_poly.pdbx_strand_id
1 'polypeptide(L)'
;MEDLERRRTSLQTLLANVEVESQQSNSATYRAQFLQNEIQRMSSDETVVSRKLQDLTFSTNRDLVRVELTDPAVVPKQPTDKNKRLKLMAAAPMGVLALLVGLFALLEIKAERVGDPDALSTRVQSEVYSLPPIPMTRTPRRLGAPGEGDQIDRFIQRLDHLRFAVCGDAPEAGLGRCVLISSAVSGEGKTTLAAQLAARCGHAGHATLLIDADLRRASLCPLLDVPEGPGLSDALADDGLNVEDLAIPVQGGTFHLLGAGTPISDTARIFQSRNFGILIARLRQLYDMIIIDSPPVLPVPDALIMGRWTDGVVLAARFEISRAPQVERARRQLDLAGIPVLGTVINGMRTSDSYYGHYAFSRQQPDPEGSADATSAG
;
A
#
# COMPACT_ATOMS: atom_id res chain seq x y z
N MET A 1 -13.42 -10.10 52.85
CA MET A 1 -13.35 -11.55 52.63
C MET A 1 -14.73 -12.21 52.85
N GLU A 2 -15.32 -12.04 54.06
CA GLU A 2 -16.64 -12.64 54.37
C GLU A 2 -17.76 -12.25 53.40
N ASP A 3 -17.78 -11.00 52.90
CA ASP A 3 -18.80 -10.53 51.98
C ASP A 3 -18.66 -11.13 50.57
N LEU A 4 -17.45 -11.37 50.12
CA LEU A 4 -17.16 -12.05 48.85
C LEU A 4 -17.49 -13.55 48.91
N GLU A 5 -17.23 -14.19 50.02
CA GLU A 5 -17.63 -15.60 50.23
C GLU A 5 -19.13 -15.77 50.28
N ARG A 6 -19.84 -14.86 50.98
CA ARG A 6 -21.31 -14.85 51.00
C ARG A 6 -21.92 -14.68 49.62
N ARG A 7 -21.39 -13.75 48.82
CA ARG A 7 -21.86 -13.52 47.43
C ARG A 7 -21.55 -14.74 46.52
N ARG A 8 -20.35 -15.35 46.68
CA ARG A 8 -20.00 -16.57 45.94
C ARG A 8 -20.97 -17.71 46.28
N THR A 9 -21.25 -17.95 47.54
CA THR A 9 -22.17 -19.00 47.99
C THR A 9 -23.60 -18.77 47.49
N SER A 10 -24.04 -17.50 47.51
CA SER A 10 -25.35 -17.09 46.97
C SER A 10 -25.45 -17.33 45.46
N LEU A 11 -24.40 -17.02 44.69
CA LEU A 11 -24.37 -17.26 43.25
C LEU A 11 -24.30 -18.75 42.90
N GLN A 12 -23.58 -19.56 43.69
CA GLN A 12 -23.56 -21.01 43.53
C GLN A 12 -24.91 -21.65 43.76
N THR A 13 -25.66 -21.21 44.77
CA THR A 13 -27.02 -21.69 45.00
C THR A 13 -27.99 -21.24 43.89
N LEU A 14 -27.86 -20.04 43.36
CA LEU A 14 -28.64 -19.57 42.22
C LEU A 14 -28.33 -20.39 40.94
N LEU A 15 -27.06 -20.72 40.72
CA LEU A 15 -26.63 -21.51 39.57
C LEU A 15 -27.19 -22.95 39.65
N ALA A 16 -27.18 -23.55 40.82
CA ALA A 16 -27.77 -24.89 41.03
C ALA A 16 -29.28 -24.90 40.79
N ASN A 17 -29.99 -23.82 41.20
CA ASN A 17 -31.42 -23.68 40.95
C ASN A 17 -31.76 -23.44 39.46
N VAL A 18 -30.90 -22.67 38.74
CA VAL A 18 -31.05 -22.43 37.30
C VAL A 18 -30.71 -23.67 36.47
N GLU A 19 -29.77 -24.49 36.91
CA GLU A 19 -29.43 -25.76 36.23
C GLU A 19 -30.62 -26.75 36.30
N VAL A 20 -31.32 -26.80 37.39
CA VAL A 20 -32.56 -27.61 37.56
C VAL A 20 -33.70 -27.09 36.66
N GLU A 21 -33.80 -25.78 36.49
CA GLU A 21 -34.84 -25.12 35.66
C GLU A 21 -34.47 -25.15 34.15
N SER A 22 -33.15 -25.32 33.82
CA SER A 22 -32.61 -25.35 32.45
C SER A 22 -33.02 -26.59 31.64
N GLN A 23 -33.49 -27.67 32.29
CA GLN A 23 -34.03 -28.80 31.54
C GLN A 23 -35.38 -28.52 30.86
N GLN A 24 -35.93 -27.35 31.06
CA GLN A 24 -37.25 -26.97 30.50
C GLN A 24 -37.28 -25.72 29.60
N SER A 25 -36.16 -24.93 29.42
CA SER A 25 -36.21 -23.74 28.55
C SER A 25 -34.83 -23.23 28.09
N ASN A 26 -34.70 -22.88 26.79
CA ASN A 26 -33.52 -22.29 26.18
C ASN A 26 -33.03 -20.96 26.85
N SER A 27 -33.90 -20.26 27.56
CA SER A 27 -33.54 -19.02 28.27
C SER A 27 -32.74 -19.27 29.56
N ALA A 28 -32.88 -20.44 30.16
CA ALA A 28 -32.14 -20.84 31.36
C ALA A 28 -30.65 -21.12 31.07
N THR A 29 -30.32 -21.62 29.90
CA THR A 29 -28.93 -21.90 29.49
C THR A 29 -28.08 -20.64 29.42
N TYR A 30 -28.62 -19.54 28.87
CA TYR A 30 -27.92 -18.24 28.84
C TYR A 30 -27.72 -17.65 30.24
N ARG A 31 -28.69 -17.80 31.13
CA ARG A 31 -28.55 -17.35 32.52
C ARG A 31 -27.51 -18.18 33.28
N ALA A 32 -27.46 -19.50 33.07
CA ALA A 32 -26.46 -20.36 33.66
C ALA A 32 -25.03 -19.99 33.20
N GLN A 33 -24.82 -19.75 31.92
CA GLN A 33 -23.53 -19.30 31.39
C GLN A 33 -23.11 -17.93 31.93
N PHE A 34 -24.05 -16.99 32.05
CA PHE A 34 -23.77 -15.68 32.62
C PHE A 34 -23.33 -15.80 34.09
N LEU A 35 -24.05 -16.59 34.89
CA LEU A 35 -23.68 -16.84 36.29
C LEU A 35 -22.35 -17.58 36.47
N GLN A 36 -22.06 -18.53 35.59
CA GLN A 36 -20.74 -19.19 35.57
C GLN A 36 -19.60 -18.21 35.31
N ASN A 37 -19.76 -17.32 34.31
CA ASN A 37 -18.76 -16.28 34.02
C ASN A 37 -18.59 -15.30 35.18
N GLU A 38 -19.65 -15.00 35.91
CA GLU A 38 -19.61 -14.10 37.06
C GLU A 38 -18.95 -14.76 38.28
N ILE A 39 -19.21 -16.04 38.51
CA ILE A 39 -18.50 -16.85 39.53
C ILE A 39 -17.00 -16.93 39.22
N GLN A 40 -16.65 -17.11 37.94
CA GLN A 40 -15.25 -17.18 37.52
C GLN A 40 -14.52 -15.85 37.67
N ARG A 41 -15.18 -14.72 37.42
CA ARG A 41 -14.67 -13.38 37.70
C ARG A 41 -14.44 -13.19 39.19
N MET A 42 -15.43 -13.51 40.02
CA MET A 42 -15.32 -13.35 41.48
C MET A 42 -14.21 -14.23 42.07
N SER A 43 -13.99 -15.44 41.55
CA SER A 43 -12.89 -16.30 41.99
C SER A 43 -11.52 -15.76 41.58
N SER A 44 -11.43 -15.08 40.43
CA SER A 44 -10.21 -14.39 40.02
C SER A 44 -9.91 -13.15 40.89
N ASP A 45 -10.94 -12.39 41.23
CA ASP A 45 -10.82 -11.21 42.12
C ASP A 45 -10.42 -11.64 43.56
N GLU A 46 -10.97 -12.73 44.08
CA GLU A 46 -10.57 -13.32 45.37
C GLU A 46 -9.09 -13.71 45.40
N THR A 47 -8.58 -14.31 44.34
CA THR A 47 -7.14 -14.65 44.22
C THR A 47 -6.24 -13.43 44.18
N VAL A 48 -6.66 -12.38 43.49
CA VAL A 48 -5.93 -11.10 43.41
C VAL A 48 -5.90 -10.40 44.78
N VAL A 49 -7.07 -10.36 45.48
CA VAL A 49 -7.16 -9.75 46.83
C VAL A 49 -6.33 -10.55 47.85
N SER A 50 -6.39 -11.89 47.80
CA SER A 50 -5.58 -12.76 48.68
C SER A 50 -4.09 -12.56 48.47
N ARG A 51 -3.62 -12.44 47.21
CA ARG A 51 -2.22 -12.11 46.91
C ARG A 51 -1.85 -10.73 47.47
N LYS A 52 -2.65 -9.70 47.27
CA LYS A 52 -2.39 -8.39 47.80
C LYS A 52 -2.36 -8.36 49.34
N LEU A 53 -3.21 -9.13 50.01
CA LEU A 53 -3.18 -9.30 51.45
C LEU A 53 -1.91 -10.02 51.93
N GLN A 54 -1.46 -11.06 51.20
CA GLN A 54 -0.18 -11.69 51.49
C GLN A 54 0.98 -10.74 51.29
N ASP A 55 1.03 -9.99 50.19
CA ASP A 55 2.06 -9.00 49.93
C ASP A 55 2.09 -7.90 50.99
N LEU A 56 0.93 -7.43 51.47
CA LEU A 56 0.84 -6.47 52.56
C LEU A 56 1.28 -7.06 53.90
N THR A 57 0.94 -8.30 54.24
CA THR A 57 1.42 -8.97 55.46
C THR A 57 2.91 -9.23 55.40
N PHE A 58 3.48 -9.57 54.23
CA PHE A 58 4.92 -9.69 54.02
C PHE A 58 5.63 -8.32 54.13
N SER A 59 5.02 -7.25 53.66
CA SER A 59 5.59 -5.91 53.77
C SER A 59 5.56 -5.40 55.24
N THR A 60 4.46 -5.66 55.93
CA THR A 60 4.32 -5.24 57.38
C THR A 60 5.26 -6.01 58.31
N ASN A 61 5.55 -7.30 57.98
CA ASN A 61 6.53 -8.06 58.73
C ASN A 61 7.99 -7.70 58.39
N ARG A 62 8.25 -6.98 57.31
CA ARG A 62 9.59 -6.46 57.00
C ARG A 62 9.98 -5.23 57.80
N ASP A 63 9.00 -4.48 58.32
CA ASP A 63 9.27 -3.28 59.12
C ASP A 63 9.76 -3.57 60.54
N LEU A 64 9.90 -4.83 60.92
CA LEU A 64 10.59 -5.25 62.13
C LEU A 64 12.07 -5.58 61.89
N VAL A 65 12.65 -5.05 60.83
CA VAL A 65 14.11 -5.08 60.68
C VAL A 65 14.68 -4.12 61.71
N ARG A 66 15.13 -4.70 62.83
CA ARG A 66 15.95 -4.02 63.82
C ARG A 66 17.16 -3.45 63.09
N VAL A 67 17.17 -2.14 62.88
CA VAL A 67 18.34 -1.46 62.35
C VAL A 67 19.37 -1.44 63.46
N GLU A 68 20.25 -2.41 63.45
CA GLU A 68 21.45 -2.37 64.26
C GLU A 68 22.46 -1.45 63.56
N LEU A 69 22.75 -0.34 64.16
CA LEU A 69 23.82 0.58 63.73
C LEU A 69 25.15 -0.17 63.89
N THR A 70 25.63 -0.86 62.85
CA THR A 70 26.86 -1.63 62.89
C THR A 70 28.11 -0.77 62.72
N ASP A 71 27.97 0.38 62.07
CA ASP A 71 29.09 1.30 61.90
C ASP A 71 28.63 2.79 61.92
N PRO A 72 29.31 3.69 62.54
CA PRO A 72 29.05 5.12 62.42
C PRO A 72 29.38 5.55 61.02
N ALA A 73 28.47 6.32 60.39
CA ALA A 73 28.64 6.83 59.03
C ALA A 73 29.95 7.64 58.94
N VAL A 74 30.94 7.01 58.33
CA VAL A 74 32.22 7.70 58.04
C VAL A 74 31.98 8.50 56.75
N VAL A 75 32.01 9.83 56.91
CA VAL A 75 32.00 10.72 55.74
C VAL A 75 33.25 10.42 54.92
N PRO A 76 33.14 9.98 53.68
CA PRO A 76 34.31 9.68 52.87
C PRO A 76 35.12 10.97 52.66
N LYS A 77 36.35 10.97 53.18
CA LYS A 77 37.28 12.11 53.13
C LYS A 77 37.82 12.46 51.74
N GLN A 78 37.42 11.69 50.75
CA GLN A 78 37.75 11.97 49.34
C GLN A 78 36.50 12.01 48.47
N PRO A 79 36.33 13.02 47.63
CA PRO A 79 35.24 13.08 46.72
C PRO A 79 35.39 11.91 45.74
N THR A 80 34.44 10.99 45.77
CA THR A 80 34.32 9.89 44.82
C THR A 80 34.46 10.46 43.41
N ASP A 81 35.62 10.19 42.82
CA ASP A 81 36.02 10.37 41.43
C ASP A 81 35.19 11.41 40.64
N LYS A 82 35.62 12.69 40.68
CA LYS A 82 34.99 13.78 39.88
C LYS A 82 34.87 13.42 38.43
N ASN A 83 35.77 12.56 37.95
CA ASN A 83 35.76 12.06 36.57
C ASN A 83 34.66 11.03 36.32
N LYS A 84 34.18 10.27 37.33
CA LYS A 84 33.06 9.35 37.13
C LYS A 84 31.75 10.08 36.84
N ARG A 85 31.47 11.17 37.55
CA ARG A 85 30.29 12.00 37.27
C ARG A 85 30.36 12.63 35.88
N LEU A 86 31.51 13.16 35.50
CA LEU A 86 31.72 13.76 34.17
C LEU A 86 31.61 12.71 33.07
N LYS A 87 32.17 11.51 33.24
CA LYS A 87 32.04 10.38 32.31
C LYS A 87 30.59 9.92 32.22
N LEU A 88 29.86 9.85 33.34
CA LEU A 88 28.46 9.48 33.37
C LEU A 88 27.58 10.55 32.70
N MET A 89 27.85 11.84 32.93
CA MET A 89 27.16 12.96 32.29
C MET A 89 27.41 13.01 30.76
N ALA A 90 28.57 12.58 30.28
CA ALA A 90 28.87 12.47 28.88
C ALA A 90 28.34 11.17 28.25
N ALA A 91 28.36 10.05 28.99
CA ALA A 91 27.90 8.76 28.50
C ALA A 91 26.35 8.65 28.40
N ALA A 92 25.63 9.33 29.32
CA ALA A 92 24.17 9.27 29.31
C ALA A 92 23.53 9.82 28.00
N PRO A 93 23.88 11.02 27.49
CA PRO A 93 23.34 11.50 26.23
C PRO A 93 23.76 10.64 25.03
N MET A 94 24.99 10.10 25.04
CA MET A 94 25.43 9.16 24.00
C MET A 94 24.64 7.85 24.03
N GLY A 95 24.33 7.31 25.19
CA GLY A 95 23.50 6.13 25.37
C GLY A 95 22.08 6.35 24.87
N VAL A 96 21.47 7.51 25.19
CA VAL A 96 20.14 7.89 24.68
C VAL A 96 20.16 8.05 23.16
N LEU A 97 21.18 8.71 22.62
CA LEU A 97 21.34 8.88 21.17
C LEU A 97 21.49 7.54 20.46
N ALA A 98 22.32 6.63 20.98
CA ALA A 98 22.50 5.29 20.42
C ALA A 98 21.18 4.49 20.48
N LEU A 99 20.41 4.61 21.56
CA LEU A 99 19.11 3.94 21.70
C LEU A 99 18.09 4.52 20.70
N LEU A 100 18.05 5.84 20.51
CA LEU A 100 17.17 6.48 19.53
C LEU A 100 17.56 6.08 18.10
N VAL A 101 18.84 6.08 17.77
CA VAL A 101 19.32 5.63 16.45
C VAL A 101 19.00 4.16 16.23
N GLY A 102 19.22 3.31 17.23
CA GLY A 102 18.86 1.88 17.17
C GLY A 102 17.36 1.65 17.00
N LEU A 103 16.54 2.40 17.73
CA LEU A 103 15.07 2.35 17.58
C LEU A 103 14.64 2.83 16.20
N PHE A 104 15.20 3.93 15.71
CA PHE A 104 14.91 4.43 14.36
C PHE A 104 15.31 3.42 13.28
N ALA A 105 16.49 2.83 13.38
CA ALA A 105 16.93 1.78 12.44
C ALA A 105 16.01 0.55 12.48
N LEU A 106 15.57 0.13 13.66
CA LEU A 106 14.60 -0.97 13.79
C LEU A 106 13.24 -0.64 13.17
N LEU A 107 12.78 0.60 13.32
CA LEU A 107 11.53 1.06 12.70
C LEU A 107 11.67 1.13 11.18
N GLU A 108 12.81 1.55 10.65
CA GLU A 108 13.10 1.62 9.22
C GLU A 108 13.16 0.21 8.61
N ILE A 109 13.87 -0.74 9.24
CA ILE A 109 13.92 -2.14 8.80
C ILE A 109 12.52 -2.77 8.80
N LYS A 110 11.69 -2.49 9.80
CA LYS A 110 10.30 -2.96 9.86
C LYS A 110 9.36 -2.29 8.85
N ALA A 111 9.72 -1.11 8.34
CA ALA A 111 8.90 -0.41 7.37
C ALA A 111 8.83 -1.14 6.02
N GLU A 112 9.84 -1.97 5.70
CA GLU A 112 9.91 -2.75 4.45
C GLU A 112 9.51 -1.94 3.21
N ARG A 113 10.11 -0.74 3.08
CA ARG A 113 9.77 0.17 1.99
C ARG A 113 10.23 -0.39 0.65
N VAL A 114 9.49 -0.05 -0.40
CA VAL A 114 9.84 -0.40 -1.77
C VAL A 114 11.06 0.39 -2.20
N GLY A 115 12.23 -0.24 -2.19
CA GLY A 115 13.51 0.35 -2.57
C GLY A 115 14.24 -0.45 -3.64
N ASP A 116 13.97 -1.75 -3.77
CA ASP A 116 14.60 -2.64 -4.71
C ASP A 116 13.53 -3.32 -5.60
N PRO A 117 13.60 -3.13 -6.95
CA PRO A 117 12.68 -3.77 -7.89
C PRO A 117 12.75 -5.29 -7.86
N ASP A 118 13.95 -5.87 -7.73
CA ASP A 118 14.15 -7.32 -7.77
C ASP A 118 13.57 -7.99 -6.52
N ALA A 119 13.77 -7.37 -5.36
CA ALA A 119 13.15 -7.83 -4.12
C ALA A 119 11.62 -7.73 -4.19
N LEU A 120 11.08 -6.67 -4.79
CA LEU A 120 9.64 -6.53 -4.98
C LEU A 120 9.11 -7.55 -5.98
N SER A 121 9.77 -7.77 -7.13
CA SER A 121 9.35 -8.72 -8.17
C SER A 121 9.20 -10.13 -7.62
N THR A 122 10.15 -10.55 -6.79
CA THR A 122 10.12 -11.86 -6.11
C THR A 122 8.92 -11.97 -5.16
N ARG A 123 8.58 -10.90 -4.45
CA ARG A 123 7.43 -10.90 -3.51
C ARG A 123 6.09 -10.87 -4.21
N VAL A 124 5.95 -10.00 -5.22
CA VAL A 124 4.67 -9.84 -5.93
C VAL A 124 4.50 -10.84 -7.07
N GLN A 125 5.52 -11.63 -7.40
CA GLN A 125 5.47 -12.62 -8.47
C GLN A 125 4.93 -12.05 -9.78
N SER A 126 5.32 -10.82 -10.10
CA SER A 126 4.97 -10.11 -11.34
C SER A 126 6.14 -9.29 -11.83
N GLU A 127 6.14 -8.96 -13.11
CA GLU A 127 7.13 -8.03 -13.65
C GLU A 127 7.04 -6.66 -12.96
N VAL A 128 8.21 -6.09 -12.66
CA VAL A 128 8.32 -4.79 -12.00
C VAL A 128 9.00 -3.80 -12.93
N TYR A 129 8.29 -2.74 -13.23
CA TYR A 129 8.76 -1.62 -14.06
C TYR A 129 9.12 -0.45 -13.16
N SER A 130 10.23 0.20 -13.40
CA SER A 130 10.63 1.40 -12.66
C SER A 130 10.53 2.64 -13.54
N LEU A 131 9.81 3.65 -13.06
CA LEU A 131 9.73 4.95 -13.70
C LEU A 131 10.52 5.99 -12.88
N PRO A 132 11.36 6.80 -13.52
CA PRO A 132 12.04 7.89 -12.86
C PRO A 132 11.04 8.96 -12.38
N PRO A 133 11.43 9.85 -11.46
CA PRO A 133 10.57 10.94 -11.04
C PRO A 133 10.25 11.83 -12.25
N ILE A 134 8.98 12.26 -12.35
CA ILE A 134 8.55 13.17 -13.40
C ILE A 134 9.31 14.48 -13.21
N PRO A 135 10.04 14.97 -14.22
CA PRO A 135 10.71 16.24 -14.14
C PRO A 135 9.67 17.36 -14.00
N MET A 136 9.57 17.97 -12.81
CA MET A 136 8.69 19.11 -12.57
C MET A 136 9.33 20.37 -13.14
N THR A 137 9.05 20.68 -14.37
CA THR A 137 9.38 21.98 -14.97
C THR A 137 8.36 23.03 -14.49
N ARG A 138 8.56 23.57 -13.29
CA ARG A 138 7.73 24.68 -12.75
C ARG A 138 8.11 26.05 -13.30
N THR A 139 9.10 26.14 -14.15
CA THR A 139 9.53 27.41 -14.77
C THR A 139 9.84 27.19 -16.24
N PRO A 140 9.48 28.12 -17.14
CA PRO A 140 10.02 28.16 -18.49
C PRO A 140 11.50 28.55 -18.40
N ARG A 141 12.32 27.64 -17.91
CA ARG A 141 13.77 27.81 -17.83
C ARG A 141 14.36 27.39 -19.16
N ARG A 142 15.17 28.25 -19.72
CA ARG A 142 15.88 28.14 -21.00
C ARG A 142 16.19 26.68 -21.37
N LEU A 143 15.60 26.23 -22.47
CA LEU A 143 16.05 25.01 -23.16
C LEU A 143 17.56 25.09 -23.35
N GLY A 144 18.32 24.24 -22.69
CA GLY A 144 19.77 24.20 -22.86
C GLY A 144 20.59 23.85 -21.63
N ALA A 145 19.98 23.50 -20.47
CA ALA A 145 20.75 22.95 -19.36
C ALA A 145 21.12 21.49 -19.69
N PRO A 146 22.43 21.12 -19.73
CA PRO A 146 22.84 19.74 -19.97
C PRO A 146 22.29 18.85 -18.87
N GLY A 147 21.45 17.83 -19.25
CA GLY A 147 20.87 16.83 -18.35
C GLY A 147 19.34 16.82 -18.20
N GLU A 148 18.61 17.88 -18.52
CA GLU A 148 17.14 17.88 -18.45
C GLU A 148 16.49 17.11 -19.62
N GLY A 149 17.03 17.24 -20.84
CA GLY A 149 16.56 16.46 -22.00
C GLY A 149 16.72 14.96 -21.78
N ASP A 150 17.88 14.54 -21.28
CA ASP A 150 18.19 13.14 -20.99
C ASP A 150 17.24 12.51 -19.95
N GLN A 151 16.73 13.27 -18.98
CA GLN A 151 15.81 12.75 -17.97
C GLN A 151 14.41 12.54 -18.54
N ILE A 152 13.96 13.48 -19.38
CA ILE A 152 12.67 13.40 -20.07
C ILE A 152 12.69 12.23 -21.05
N ASP A 153 13.76 12.10 -21.85
CA ASP A 153 13.91 11.03 -22.81
C ASP A 153 13.94 9.65 -22.14
N ARG A 154 14.66 9.52 -21.03
CA ARG A 154 14.67 8.28 -20.22
C ARG A 154 13.29 7.97 -19.65
N PHE A 155 12.55 8.98 -19.14
CA PHE A 155 11.21 8.80 -18.65
C PHE A 155 10.28 8.29 -19.77
N ILE A 156 10.33 8.94 -20.93
CA ILE A 156 9.55 8.56 -22.11
C ILE A 156 9.87 7.13 -22.54
N GLN A 157 11.15 6.77 -22.68
CA GLN A 157 11.56 5.42 -23.06
C GLN A 157 11.03 4.36 -22.07
N ARG A 158 11.12 4.62 -20.75
CA ARG A 158 10.61 3.69 -19.75
C ARG A 158 9.10 3.55 -19.80
N LEU A 159 8.41 4.65 -20.03
CA LEU A 159 6.96 4.66 -20.18
C LEU A 159 6.53 3.94 -21.47
N ASP A 160 7.31 4.06 -22.56
CA ASP A 160 7.06 3.30 -23.79
C ASP A 160 7.28 1.79 -23.59
N HIS A 161 8.31 1.40 -22.84
CA HIS A 161 8.50 -0.01 -22.45
C HIS A 161 7.30 -0.54 -21.66
N LEU A 162 6.82 0.24 -20.68
CA LEU A 162 5.63 -0.12 -19.91
C LEU A 162 4.40 -0.20 -20.83
N ARG A 163 4.20 0.78 -21.71
CA ARG A 163 3.12 0.79 -22.70
C ARG A 163 3.13 -0.49 -23.52
N PHE A 164 4.28 -0.85 -24.09
CA PHE A 164 4.40 -2.05 -24.92
C PHE A 164 4.07 -3.33 -24.12
N ALA A 165 4.60 -3.46 -22.91
CA ALA A 165 4.36 -4.63 -22.07
C ALA A 165 2.91 -4.77 -21.59
N VAL A 166 2.28 -3.64 -21.23
CA VAL A 166 0.93 -3.62 -20.66
C VAL A 166 -0.15 -3.55 -21.73
N CYS A 167 0.07 -2.75 -22.77
CA CYS A 167 -0.92 -2.52 -23.82
C CYS A 167 -0.76 -3.50 -24.99
N GLY A 168 0.44 -4.10 -25.16
CA GLY A 168 0.73 -4.99 -26.29
C GLY A 168 0.73 -4.28 -27.64
N ASP A 169 0.88 -5.06 -28.70
CA ASP A 169 0.57 -4.63 -30.05
C ASP A 169 -0.95 -4.58 -30.27
N ALA A 170 -1.38 -3.95 -31.37
CA ALA A 170 -2.79 -3.77 -31.70
C ALA A 170 -3.67 -4.99 -31.36
N PRO A 171 -4.90 -4.77 -30.86
CA PRO A 171 -5.75 -5.86 -30.36
C PRO A 171 -6.00 -6.91 -31.47
N GLU A 172 -5.64 -8.15 -31.15
CA GLU A 172 -6.08 -9.31 -31.95
C GLU A 172 -7.60 -9.37 -31.88
N ALA A 173 -8.31 -9.30 -32.96
CA ALA A 173 -9.75 -9.41 -33.02
C ALA A 173 -10.60 -8.12 -33.03
N GLY A 174 -10.04 -6.91 -33.19
CA GLY A 174 -10.84 -5.69 -33.41
C GLY A 174 -11.60 -5.16 -32.19
N LEU A 175 -11.27 -5.64 -30.99
CA LEU A 175 -11.79 -5.12 -29.72
C LEU A 175 -10.69 -4.41 -28.95
N GLY A 176 -10.94 -3.18 -28.51
CA GLY A 176 -9.99 -2.39 -27.73
C GLY A 176 -9.58 -3.05 -26.41
N ARG A 177 -8.33 -2.83 -26.01
CA ARG A 177 -7.78 -3.32 -24.75
C ARG A 177 -8.18 -2.42 -23.59
N CYS A 178 -8.54 -3.00 -22.46
CA CYS A 178 -8.96 -2.27 -21.26
C CYS A 178 -8.06 -2.62 -20.07
N VAL A 179 -7.35 -1.63 -19.56
CA VAL A 179 -6.39 -1.80 -18.46
C VAL A 179 -6.80 -0.95 -17.27
N LEU A 180 -6.84 -1.54 -16.09
CA LEU A 180 -7.09 -0.85 -14.83
C LEU A 180 -5.77 -0.45 -14.18
N ILE A 181 -5.63 0.82 -13.81
CA ILE A 181 -4.51 1.31 -13.02
C ILE A 181 -4.98 1.48 -11.58
N SER A 182 -4.33 0.77 -10.67
CA SER A 182 -4.63 0.87 -9.24
C SER A 182 -3.35 0.90 -8.40
N SER A 183 -3.49 0.91 -7.09
CA SER A 183 -2.37 0.90 -6.15
C SER A 183 -2.76 0.18 -4.86
N ALA A 184 -1.81 -0.13 -3.98
CA ALA A 184 -2.13 -0.73 -2.69
C ALA A 184 -2.86 0.26 -1.78
N VAL A 185 -2.35 1.49 -1.69
CA VAL A 185 -2.89 2.58 -0.88
C VAL A 185 -2.89 3.91 -1.65
N SER A 186 -3.51 4.94 -1.08
CA SER A 186 -3.55 6.28 -1.70
C SER A 186 -2.15 6.91 -1.74
N GLY A 187 -1.90 7.75 -2.77
CA GLY A 187 -0.66 8.54 -2.87
C GLY A 187 0.51 7.82 -3.57
N GLU A 188 0.30 6.65 -4.17
CA GLU A 188 1.33 5.88 -4.88
C GLU A 188 1.51 6.27 -6.35
N GLY A 189 0.77 7.28 -6.83
CA GLY A 189 0.94 7.85 -8.17
C GLY A 189 0.12 7.17 -9.27
N LYS A 190 -0.92 6.40 -8.94
CA LYS A 190 -1.80 5.71 -9.88
C LYS A 190 -2.40 6.64 -10.95
N THR A 191 -3.02 7.75 -10.52
CA THR A 191 -3.67 8.74 -11.42
C THR A 191 -2.68 9.38 -12.39
N THR A 192 -1.51 9.76 -11.89
CA THR A 192 -0.44 10.31 -12.73
C THR A 192 0.05 9.29 -13.74
N LEU A 193 0.23 8.02 -13.31
CA LEU A 193 0.62 6.92 -14.19
C LEU A 193 -0.43 6.69 -15.28
N ALA A 194 -1.72 6.67 -14.92
CA ALA A 194 -2.83 6.49 -15.85
C ALA A 194 -2.84 7.58 -16.92
N ALA A 195 -2.71 8.85 -16.52
CA ALA A 195 -2.67 10.00 -17.44
C ALA A 195 -1.45 9.94 -18.39
N GLN A 196 -0.27 9.60 -17.86
CA GLN A 196 0.94 9.48 -18.67
C GLN A 196 0.86 8.33 -19.66
N LEU A 197 0.33 7.18 -19.23
CA LEU A 197 0.16 6.03 -20.09
C LEU A 197 -0.86 6.31 -21.21
N ALA A 198 -1.98 6.98 -20.90
CA ALA A 198 -2.98 7.40 -21.90
C ALA A 198 -2.38 8.35 -22.94
N ALA A 199 -1.63 9.35 -22.51
CA ALA A 199 -0.93 10.25 -23.41
C ALA A 199 0.05 9.50 -24.32
N ARG A 200 0.78 8.52 -23.80
CA ARG A 200 1.73 7.72 -24.62
C ARG A 200 1.03 6.81 -25.62
N CYS A 201 -0.10 6.20 -25.23
CA CYS A 201 -0.91 5.40 -26.18
C CYS A 201 -1.47 6.28 -27.29
N GLY A 202 -1.98 7.46 -26.96
CA GLY A 202 -2.47 8.41 -27.96
C GLY A 202 -1.37 8.90 -28.89
N HIS A 203 -0.19 9.26 -28.38
CA HIS A 203 0.96 9.65 -29.19
C HIS A 203 1.47 8.51 -30.10
N ALA A 204 1.25 7.27 -29.71
CA ALA A 204 1.55 6.09 -30.53
C ALA A 204 0.51 5.83 -31.61
N GLY A 205 -0.55 6.65 -31.72
CA GLY A 205 -1.59 6.57 -32.74
C GLY A 205 -2.80 5.69 -32.37
N HIS A 206 -2.88 5.20 -31.12
CA HIS A 206 -4.04 4.45 -30.68
C HIS A 206 -5.19 5.39 -30.28
N ALA A 207 -6.40 5.09 -30.72
CA ALA A 207 -7.61 5.75 -30.22
C ALA A 207 -7.74 5.40 -28.71
N THR A 208 -7.42 6.36 -27.83
CA THR A 208 -7.25 6.11 -26.41
C THR A 208 -8.29 6.86 -25.59
N LEU A 209 -8.92 6.15 -24.62
CA LEU A 209 -9.81 6.70 -23.62
C LEU A 209 -9.20 6.51 -22.24
N LEU A 210 -9.10 7.60 -21.47
CA LEU A 210 -8.80 7.60 -20.06
C LEU A 210 -10.09 7.81 -19.27
N ILE A 211 -10.35 6.96 -18.27
CA ILE A 211 -11.56 7.03 -17.45
C ILE A 211 -11.17 7.32 -16.00
N ASP A 212 -11.76 8.37 -15.39
CA ASP A 212 -11.66 8.62 -13.95
C ASP A 212 -12.73 7.80 -13.20
N ALA A 213 -12.32 6.64 -12.69
CA ALA A 213 -13.19 5.77 -11.92
C ALA A 213 -12.91 5.85 -10.40
N ASP A 214 -12.05 6.76 -9.94
CA ASP A 214 -11.93 7.10 -8.52
C ASP A 214 -13.03 8.13 -8.14
N LEU A 215 -14.30 7.72 -8.23
CA LEU A 215 -15.46 8.58 -7.97
C LEU A 215 -15.46 9.17 -6.54
N ARG A 216 -14.60 8.67 -5.66
CA ARG A 216 -14.46 9.18 -4.28
C ARG A 216 -13.49 10.35 -4.21
N ARG A 217 -12.49 10.36 -5.11
CA ARG A 217 -11.42 11.37 -5.16
C ARG A 217 -11.03 11.65 -6.61
N ALA A 218 -12.03 12.06 -7.38
CA ALA A 218 -11.82 12.47 -8.76
C ALA A 218 -10.69 13.49 -8.84
N SER A 219 -9.70 13.22 -9.67
CA SER A 219 -8.49 14.03 -9.73
C SER A 219 -7.91 14.18 -11.14
N LEU A 220 -8.47 13.51 -12.14
CA LEU A 220 -7.99 13.61 -13.52
C LEU A 220 -8.36 14.94 -14.18
N CYS A 221 -9.57 15.48 -13.97
CA CYS A 221 -9.94 16.78 -14.54
C CYS A 221 -9.00 17.90 -14.07
N PRO A 222 -8.76 18.10 -12.75
CA PRO A 222 -7.80 19.12 -12.30
C PRO A 222 -6.35 18.81 -12.69
N LEU A 223 -5.96 17.51 -12.78
CA LEU A 223 -4.61 17.14 -13.20
C LEU A 223 -4.33 17.50 -14.67
N LEU A 224 -5.34 17.38 -15.52
CA LEU A 224 -5.23 17.61 -16.97
C LEU A 224 -5.70 18.99 -17.40
N ASP A 225 -6.06 19.86 -16.44
CA ASP A 225 -6.61 21.21 -16.68
C ASP A 225 -7.84 21.19 -17.62
N VAL A 226 -8.76 20.25 -17.34
CA VAL A 226 -10.00 20.05 -18.10
C VAL A 226 -11.17 20.41 -17.20
N PRO A 227 -12.24 21.07 -17.72
CA PRO A 227 -13.40 21.41 -16.92
C PRO A 227 -14.11 20.16 -16.39
N GLU A 228 -14.60 20.24 -15.16
CA GLU A 228 -15.48 19.23 -14.59
C GLU A 228 -16.87 19.30 -15.27
N GLY A 229 -17.50 18.16 -15.47
CA GLY A 229 -18.81 18.02 -16.10
C GLY A 229 -19.42 16.64 -15.88
N PRO A 230 -20.52 16.32 -16.58
CA PRO A 230 -21.05 14.97 -16.59
C PRO A 230 -19.99 13.97 -17.04
N GLY A 231 -20.01 12.78 -16.45
CA GLY A 231 -18.96 11.78 -16.69
C GLY A 231 -19.42 10.36 -16.45
N LEU A 232 -18.50 9.52 -15.95
CA LEU A 232 -18.72 8.08 -15.75
C LEU A 232 -19.93 7.79 -14.87
N SER A 233 -20.10 8.51 -13.76
CA SER A 233 -21.21 8.28 -12.83
C SER A 233 -22.55 8.58 -13.48
N ASP A 234 -22.63 9.64 -14.27
CA ASP A 234 -23.85 10.06 -14.95
C ASP A 234 -24.19 9.07 -16.08
N ALA A 235 -23.19 8.60 -16.83
CA ALA A 235 -23.35 7.58 -17.86
C ALA A 235 -23.82 6.22 -17.31
N LEU A 236 -23.47 5.89 -16.08
CA LEU A 236 -23.89 4.66 -15.40
C LEU A 236 -25.27 4.79 -14.75
N ALA A 237 -25.73 6.01 -14.46
CA ALA A 237 -27.03 6.28 -13.87
C ALA A 237 -28.13 6.42 -14.93
N ASP A 238 -27.82 6.89 -16.12
CA ASP A 238 -28.78 7.13 -17.21
C ASP A 238 -28.32 6.43 -18.49
N ASP A 239 -28.98 5.34 -18.83
CA ASP A 239 -28.69 4.54 -20.05
C ASP A 239 -28.95 5.33 -21.36
N GLY A 240 -29.61 6.50 -21.29
CA GLY A 240 -29.87 7.37 -22.43
C GLY A 240 -28.72 8.30 -22.77
N LEU A 241 -27.73 8.46 -21.88
CA LEU A 241 -26.57 9.30 -22.16
C LEU A 241 -25.59 8.60 -23.08
N ASN A 242 -25.20 9.32 -24.14
CA ASN A 242 -24.18 8.83 -25.04
C ASN A 242 -22.78 9.14 -24.47
N VAL A 243 -22.03 8.13 -24.12
CA VAL A 243 -20.69 8.29 -23.49
C VAL A 243 -19.70 9.01 -24.42
N GLU A 244 -19.89 8.89 -25.72
CA GLU A 244 -19.07 9.58 -26.71
C GLU A 244 -19.18 11.11 -26.60
N ASP A 245 -20.36 11.61 -26.22
CA ASP A 245 -20.62 13.05 -26.03
C ASP A 245 -20.03 13.56 -24.70
N LEU A 246 -19.75 12.66 -23.75
CA LEU A 246 -19.16 12.95 -22.45
C LEU A 246 -17.63 12.90 -22.46
N ALA A 247 -17.04 12.25 -23.46
CA ALA A 247 -15.59 12.11 -23.58
C ALA A 247 -14.95 13.41 -24.11
N ILE A 248 -14.11 14.03 -23.28
CA ILE A 248 -13.49 15.32 -23.58
C ILE A 248 -12.12 15.09 -24.24
N PRO A 249 -11.82 15.71 -25.41
CA PRO A 249 -10.50 15.61 -26.01
C PRO A 249 -9.45 16.35 -25.16
N VAL A 250 -8.33 15.69 -24.91
CA VAL A 250 -7.20 16.20 -24.12
C VAL A 250 -5.97 16.38 -25.01
N GLN A 251 -5.16 17.37 -24.73
CA GLN A 251 -3.90 17.66 -25.44
C GLN A 251 -4.10 17.75 -26.97
N GLY A 252 -5.10 18.53 -27.40
CA GLY A 252 -5.39 18.70 -28.83
C GLY A 252 -5.98 17.47 -29.52
N GLY A 253 -6.58 16.54 -28.75
CA GLY A 253 -7.20 15.32 -29.29
C GLY A 253 -6.27 14.11 -29.31
N THR A 254 -5.12 14.17 -28.63
CA THR A 254 -4.19 13.01 -28.51
C THR A 254 -4.88 11.83 -27.85
N PHE A 255 -5.73 12.07 -26.86
CA PHE A 255 -6.59 11.06 -26.22
C PHE A 255 -7.85 11.73 -25.69
N HIS A 256 -8.84 10.94 -25.28
CA HIS A 256 -10.07 11.41 -24.66
C HIS A 256 -10.09 11.12 -23.16
N LEU A 257 -10.73 12.01 -22.38
CA LEU A 257 -10.99 11.81 -20.96
C LEU A 257 -12.50 11.67 -20.72
N LEU A 258 -12.90 10.58 -20.07
CA LEU A 258 -14.21 10.47 -19.42
C LEU A 258 -14.01 10.78 -17.93
N GLY A 259 -14.43 11.97 -17.51
CA GLY A 259 -14.33 12.40 -16.11
C GLY A 259 -15.19 11.54 -15.17
N ALA A 260 -15.03 11.74 -13.87
CA ALA A 260 -15.79 11.00 -12.85
C ALA A 260 -17.30 11.30 -12.89
N GLY A 261 -17.67 12.55 -13.24
CA GLY A 261 -19.06 12.99 -13.25
C GLY A 261 -19.56 13.44 -11.87
N THR A 262 -20.87 13.36 -11.68
CA THR A 262 -21.52 13.76 -10.42
C THR A 262 -21.08 12.91 -9.25
N PRO A 263 -20.69 13.49 -8.11
CA PRO A 263 -20.27 12.74 -6.92
C PRO A 263 -21.37 11.82 -6.38
N ILE A 264 -21.00 10.56 -6.07
CA ILE A 264 -21.93 9.54 -5.60
C ILE A 264 -21.42 8.92 -4.29
N SER A 265 -22.34 8.63 -3.38
CA SER A 265 -22.02 8.06 -2.05
C SER A 265 -21.74 6.55 -2.09
N ASP A 266 -22.45 5.79 -2.92
CA ASP A 266 -22.32 4.32 -3.03
C ASP A 266 -21.72 3.90 -4.37
N THR A 267 -20.42 4.08 -4.50
CA THR A 267 -19.65 3.75 -5.72
C THR A 267 -19.64 2.24 -6.00
N ALA A 268 -19.56 1.42 -4.96
CA ALA A 268 -19.48 -0.03 -5.12
C ALA A 268 -20.75 -0.60 -5.80
N ARG A 269 -21.92 -0.09 -5.45
CA ARG A 269 -23.19 -0.49 -6.06
C ARG A 269 -23.24 -0.19 -7.55
N ILE A 270 -22.70 0.96 -7.96
CA ILE A 270 -22.68 1.37 -9.37
C ILE A 270 -21.77 0.47 -10.18
N PHE A 271 -20.56 0.18 -9.72
CA PHE A 271 -19.64 -0.71 -10.41
C PHE A 271 -20.07 -2.18 -10.41
N GLN A 272 -20.88 -2.60 -9.43
CA GLN A 272 -21.51 -3.93 -9.44
C GLN A 272 -22.66 -4.05 -10.44
N SER A 273 -23.17 -2.93 -10.94
CA SER A 273 -24.25 -2.94 -11.90
C SER A 273 -23.80 -3.56 -13.22
N ARG A 274 -24.77 -4.19 -13.92
CA ARG A 274 -24.54 -4.72 -15.26
C ARG A 274 -24.16 -3.62 -16.27
N ASN A 275 -24.56 -2.39 -15.98
CA ASN A 275 -24.32 -1.23 -16.85
C ASN A 275 -22.84 -0.92 -17.03
N PHE A 276 -22.01 -1.10 -15.98
CA PHE A 276 -20.58 -0.91 -16.10
C PHE A 276 -19.94 -1.87 -17.12
N GLY A 277 -20.30 -3.15 -17.07
CA GLY A 277 -19.80 -4.13 -18.03
C GLY A 277 -20.28 -3.85 -19.47
N ILE A 278 -21.54 -3.43 -19.64
CA ILE A 278 -22.09 -3.04 -20.94
C ILE A 278 -21.37 -1.81 -21.48
N LEU A 279 -21.11 -0.82 -20.62
CA LEU A 279 -20.37 0.38 -20.97
C LEU A 279 -18.94 0.03 -21.46
N ILE A 280 -18.21 -0.78 -20.73
CA ILE A 280 -16.84 -1.19 -21.13
C ILE A 280 -16.88 -1.96 -22.45
N ALA A 281 -17.85 -2.87 -22.64
CA ALA A 281 -17.98 -3.62 -23.88
C ALA A 281 -18.26 -2.69 -25.08
N ARG A 282 -19.07 -1.64 -24.91
CA ARG A 282 -19.32 -0.63 -25.95
C ARG A 282 -18.06 0.20 -26.23
N LEU A 283 -17.37 0.67 -25.19
CA LEU A 283 -16.16 1.48 -25.33
C LEU A 283 -15.03 0.73 -26.04
N ARG A 284 -14.91 -0.58 -25.84
CA ARG A 284 -13.95 -1.44 -26.55
C ARG A 284 -14.18 -1.49 -28.08
N GLN A 285 -15.35 -1.12 -28.57
CA GLN A 285 -15.65 -1.04 -30.01
C GLN A 285 -15.22 0.30 -30.60
N LEU A 286 -15.03 1.32 -29.76
CA LEU A 286 -14.76 2.71 -30.17
C LEU A 286 -13.30 3.11 -29.98
N TYR A 287 -12.63 2.50 -29.01
CA TYR A 287 -11.26 2.83 -28.63
C TYR A 287 -10.36 1.60 -28.69
N ASP A 288 -9.15 1.80 -29.20
CA ASP A 288 -8.11 0.76 -29.23
C ASP A 288 -7.58 0.48 -27.82
N MET A 289 -7.54 1.54 -26.99
CA MET A 289 -7.02 1.50 -25.64
C MET A 289 -7.93 2.21 -24.65
N ILE A 290 -8.31 1.54 -23.57
CA ILE A 290 -9.07 2.07 -22.47
C ILE A 290 -8.21 1.94 -21.20
N ILE A 291 -7.93 3.06 -20.56
CA ILE A 291 -7.18 3.11 -19.31
C ILE A 291 -8.11 3.63 -18.23
N ILE A 292 -8.29 2.85 -17.17
CA ILE A 292 -9.18 3.19 -16.06
C ILE A 292 -8.33 3.55 -14.84
N ASP A 293 -8.39 4.80 -14.36
CA ASP A 293 -7.84 5.18 -13.05
C ASP A 293 -8.83 4.79 -11.96
N SER A 294 -8.43 3.97 -11.02
CA SER A 294 -9.29 3.42 -9.98
C SER A 294 -8.84 3.80 -8.57
N PRO A 295 -9.71 3.74 -7.56
CA PRO A 295 -9.27 3.83 -6.16
C PRO A 295 -8.31 2.69 -5.80
N PRO A 296 -7.54 2.82 -4.70
CA PRO A 296 -6.59 1.80 -4.28
C PRO A 296 -7.30 0.52 -3.81
N VAL A 297 -6.64 -0.63 -4.03
CA VAL A 297 -7.20 -1.99 -3.81
C VAL A 297 -7.51 -2.27 -2.33
N LEU A 298 -6.63 -1.87 -1.40
CA LEU A 298 -6.77 -2.28 0.00
C LEU A 298 -7.90 -1.57 0.76
N PRO A 299 -8.15 -0.25 0.58
CA PRO A 299 -9.18 0.45 1.33
C PRO A 299 -10.61 0.16 0.88
N VAL A 300 -10.83 -0.10 -0.42
CA VAL A 300 -12.17 -0.21 -1.00
C VAL A 300 -12.25 -1.31 -2.05
N PRO A 301 -13.42 -1.97 -2.21
CA PRO A 301 -13.57 -3.09 -3.16
C PRO A 301 -13.71 -2.66 -4.61
N ASP A 302 -13.83 -1.36 -4.90
CA ASP A 302 -14.19 -0.81 -6.21
C ASP A 302 -13.22 -1.30 -7.31
N ALA A 303 -11.90 -1.28 -7.04
CA ALA A 303 -10.90 -1.79 -7.98
C ALA A 303 -11.04 -3.30 -8.28
N LEU A 304 -11.44 -4.11 -7.28
CA LEU A 304 -11.70 -5.55 -7.46
C LEU A 304 -12.97 -5.80 -8.29
N ILE A 305 -13.97 -4.94 -8.15
CA ILE A 305 -15.22 -5.05 -8.90
C ILE A 305 -14.96 -4.71 -10.37
N MET A 306 -14.31 -3.56 -10.62
CA MET A 306 -14.00 -3.08 -11.97
C MET A 306 -13.00 -3.98 -12.69
N GLY A 307 -11.99 -4.50 -11.98
CA GLY A 307 -10.94 -5.35 -12.55
C GLY A 307 -11.46 -6.59 -13.29
N ARG A 308 -12.64 -7.08 -12.93
CA ARG A 308 -13.28 -8.23 -13.62
C ARG A 308 -13.71 -7.92 -15.05
N TRP A 309 -13.84 -6.65 -15.40
CA TRP A 309 -14.25 -6.18 -16.72
C TRP A 309 -13.08 -5.72 -17.57
N THR A 310 -11.87 -5.83 -17.05
CA THR A 310 -10.63 -5.41 -17.70
C THR A 310 -9.76 -6.59 -18.08
N ASP A 311 -8.80 -6.37 -18.97
CA ASP A 311 -7.85 -7.40 -19.38
C ASP A 311 -6.77 -7.63 -18.32
N GLY A 312 -6.69 -6.72 -17.35
CA GLY A 312 -5.82 -6.84 -16.18
C GLY A 312 -5.55 -5.51 -15.49
N VAL A 313 -4.79 -5.61 -14.42
CA VAL A 313 -4.47 -4.50 -13.53
C VAL A 313 -2.98 -4.21 -13.54
N VAL A 314 -2.62 -2.94 -13.60
CA VAL A 314 -1.27 -2.45 -13.28
C VAL A 314 -1.27 -1.88 -11.87
N LEU A 315 -0.41 -2.40 -10.99
CA LEU A 315 -0.26 -1.91 -9.64
C LEU A 315 0.82 -0.82 -9.57
N ALA A 316 0.43 0.39 -9.21
CA ALA A 316 1.36 1.46 -8.91
C ALA A 316 1.88 1.35 -7.46
N ALA A 317 3.17 1.54 -7.29
CA ALA A 317 3.85 1.68 -6.02
C ALA A 317 4.77 2.91 -6.09
N ARG A 318 5.12 3.49 -4.96
CA ARG A 318 6.00 4.67 -4.91
C ARG A 318 7.31 4.34 -4.22
N PHE A 319 8.41 4.67 -4.86
CA PHE A 319 9.76 4.44 -4.36
C PHE A 319 9.95 5.04 -2.97
N GLU A 320 10.55 4.31 -2.04
CA GLU A 320 10.82 4.66 -0.63
C GLU A 320 9.60 5.08 0.22
N ILE A 321 8.39 5.04 -0.35
CA ILE A 321 7.15 5.42 0.34
C ILE A 321 6.24 4.23 0.52
N SER A 322 5.95 3.49 -0.56
CA SER A 322 5.14 2.28 -0.51
C SER A 322 5.82 1.19 0.33
N ARG A 323 5.00 0.38 0.99
CA ARG A 323 5.47 -0.77 1.76
C ARG A 323 5.26 -2.05 0.97
N ALA A 324 6.32 -2.82 0.76
CA ALA A 324 6.27 -4.07 -0.01
C ALA A 324 5.19 -5.06 0.49
N PRO A 325 4.93 -5.23 1.81
CA PRO A 325 3.84 -6.08 2.28
C PRO A 325 2.44 -5.59 1.90
N GLN A 326 2.25 -4.26 1.71
CA GLN A 326 0.96 -3.73 1.25
C GLN A 326 0.76 -4.01 -0.23
N VAL A 327 1.79 -3.82 -1.05
CA VAL A 327 1.74 -4.14 -2.49
C VAL A 327 1.49 -5.64 -2.69
N GLU A 328 2.19 -6.50 -1.95
CA GLU A 328 1.97 -7.95 -1.95
C GLU A 328 0.53 -8.32 -1.56
N ARG A 329 -0.02 -7.68 -0.52
CA ARG A 329 -1.41 -7.92 -0.09
C ARG A 329 -2.42 -7.49 -1.15
N ALA A 330 -2.20 -6.34 -1.80
CA ALA A 330 -3.04 -5.88 -2.90
C ALA A 330 -2.99 -6.85 -4.08
N ARG A 331 -1.79 -7.31 -4.47
CA ARG A 331 -1.59 -8.34 -5.49
C ARG A 331 -2.37 -9.61 -5.17
N ARG A 332 -2.23 -10.11 -3.94
CA ARG A 332 -2.93 -11.32 -3.49
C ARG A 332 -4.46 -11.18 -3.53
N GLN A 333 -5.00 -10.00 -3.21
CA GLN A 333 -6.45 -9.76 -3.32
C GLN A 333 -6.93 -9.80 -4.78
N LEU A 334 -6.15 -9.26 -5.71
CA LEU A 334 -6.45 -9.34 -7.15
C LEU A 334 -6.41 -10.78 -7.63
N ASP A 335 -5.41 -11.56 -7.23
CA ASP A 335 -5.29 -12.98 -7.59
C ASP A 335 -6.47 -13.81 -7.07
N LEU A 336 -6.87 -13.60 -5.81
CA LEU A 336 -8.02 -14.27 -5.22
C LEU A 336 -9.34 -13.90 -5.92
N ALA A 337 -9.42 -12.71 -6.50
CA ALA A 337 -10.56 -12.28 -7.32
C ALA A 337 -10.50 -12.79 -8.77
N GLY A 338 -9.42 -13.49 -9.16
CA GLY A 338 -9.20 -13.98 -10.52
C GLY A 338 -8.85 -12.88 -11.52
N ILE A 339 -8.29 -11.76 -11.04
CA ILE A 339 -7.95 -10.60 -11.87
C ILE A 339 -6.44 -10.65 -12.17
N PRO A 340 -6.04 -10.72 -13.45
CA PRO A 340 -4.63 -10.77 -13.81
C PRO A 340 -3.92 -9.45 -13.50
N VAL A 341 -2.74 -9.53 -12.90
CA VAL A 341 -1.86 -8.37 -12.71
C VAL A 341 -0.83 -8.36 -13.84
N LEU A 342 -0.95 -7.36 -14.71
CA LEU A 342 -0.09 -7.19 -15.90
C LEU A 342 1.32 -6.74 -15.55
N GLY A 343 1.48 -6.12 -14.38
CA GLY A 343 2.77 -5.67 -13.87
C GLY A 343 2.63 -4.74 -12.67
N THR A 344 3.74 -4.49 -12.00
CA THR A 344 3.85 -3.53 -10.91
C THR A 344 4.79 -2.41 -11.32
N VAL A 345 4.39 -1.16 -11.11
CA VAL A 345 5.17 0.03 -11.51
C VAL A 345 5.64 0.78 -10.27
N ILE A 346 6.96 0.93 -10.12
CA ILE A 346 7.56 1.76 -9.08
C ILE A 346 7.76 3.17 -9.62
N ASN A 347 6.97 4.12 -9.13
CA ASN A 347 7.04 5.52 -9.49
C ASN A 347 8.11 6.27 -8.67
N GLY A 348 8.87 7.13 -9.32
CA GLY A 348 9.82 8.06 -8.67
C GLY A 348 11.16 7.42 -8.29
N MET A 349 11.53 6.33 -8.93
CA MET A 349 12.82 5.66 -8.69
C MET A 349 13.93 6.40 -9.42
N ARG A 350 14.90 6.94 -8.67
CA ARG A 350 16.13 7.50 -9.25
C ARG A 350 17.03 6.35 -9.64
N THR A 351 17.08 6.05 -10.92
CA THR A 351 18.08 5.10 -11.43
C THR A 351 19.45 5.76 -11.42
N SER A 352 20.34 5.32 -10.56
CA SER A 352 21.78 5.53 -10.80
C SER A 352 22.14 4.76 -12.06
N ASP A 353 22.94 5.37 -12.93
CA ASP A 353 23.36 4.82 -14.23
C ASP A 353 24.04 3.42 -14.13
N SER A 354 24.35 2.97 -12.93
CA SER A 354 25.03 1.71 -12.61
C SER A 354 24.20 0.44 -12.84
N TYR A 355 22.86 0.52 -12.83
CA TYR A 355 22.04 -0.70 -12.89
C TYR A 355 21.71 -1.20 -14.31
N TYR A 356 21.91 -0.37 -15.34
CA TYR A 356 21.63 -0.71 -16.74
C TYR A 356 22.85 -0.95 -17.60
N GLY A 357 24.07 -0.78 -17.06
CA GLY A 357 25.31 -1.04 -17.78
C GLY A 357 25.51 -2.51 -18.16
N HIS A 358 24.90 -3.45 -17.46
CA HIS A 358 25.13 -4.88 -17.71
C HIS A 358 24.29 -5.48 -18.86
N TYR A 359 23.15 -4.90 -19.20
CA TYR A 359 22.32 -5.44 -20.31
C TYR A 359 22.59 -4.81 -21.68
N ALA A 360 23.23 -3.63 -21.74
CA ALA A 360 23.54 -2.97 -23.01
C ALA A 360 24.85 -3.44 -23.66
N PHE A 361 25.72 -4.09 -22.93
CA PHE A 361 27.06 -4.50 -23.45
C PHE A 361 27.20 -5.99 -23.80
N SER A 362 26.13 -6.78 -23.74
CA SER A 362 26.20 -8.20 -24.21
C SER A 362 25.91 -8.35 -25.70
N ARG A 363 25.85 -7.27 -26.48
CA ARG A 363 25.87 -7.37 -27.92
C ARG A 363 27.30 -7.39 -28.41
N GLN A 364 27.89 -8.61 -28.51
CA GLN A 364 28.90 -9.07 -29.44
C GLN A 364 29.71 -7.94 -30.14
N GLN A 365 30.87 -7.63 -29.59
CA GLN A 365 32.00 -7.28 -30.48
C GLN A 365 32.30 -8.53 -31.32
N PRO A 366 32.29 -8.46 -32.64
CA PRO A 366 32.90 -9.52 -33.45
C PRO A 366 34.42 -9.48 -33.20
N ASP A 367 34.99 -10.63 -32.88
CA ASP A 367 36.41 -10.82 -32.72
C ASP A 367 37.17 -10.33 -33.98
N PRO A 368 38.16 -9.45 -33.84
CA PRO A 368 39.00 -9.04 -34.95
C PRO A 368 40.23 -9.97 -35.16
N GLU A 369 40.09 -11.26 -34.85
CA GLU A 369 41.19 -12.21 -35.13
C GLU A 369 40.76 -13.26 -36.14
N GLY A 370 41.04 -12.97 -37.41
CA GLY A 370 40.76 -13.91 -38.50
C GLY A 370 41.23 -13.42 -39.88
N SER A 371 42.37 -12.71 -39.97
CA SER A 371 43.01 -12.49 -41.27
C SER A 371 44.48 -12.14 -41.12
N ALA A 372 45.30 -13.14 -40.84
CA ALA A 372 46.72 -13.13 -41.20
C ALA A 372 47.22 -14.58 -41.12
N ASP A 373 47.16 -15.29 -42.24
CA ASP A 373 48.15 -16.24 -42.67
C ASP A 373 47.66 -17.00 -43.91
N ALA A 374 47.98 -16.44 -45.09
CA ALA A 374 48.04 -17.22 -46.31
C ALA A 374 48.83 -16.42 -47.40
N THR A 375 50.11 -16.25 -47.20
CA THR A 375 51.03 -15.98 -48.33
C THR A 375 52.45 -16.39 -47.91
N SER A 376 52.80 -17.67 -48.17
CA SER A 376 54.14 -18.07 -48.60
C SER A 376 54.15 -19.58 -48.77
N ALA A 377 54.25 -20.01 -49.99
CA ALA A 377 55.00 -21.14 -50.46
C ALA A 377 54.37 -21.74 -51.75
N GLY A 378 55.10 -21.64 -52.80
CA GLY A 378 54.96 -22.46 -53.99
C GLY A 378 54.97 -21.69 -55.31
#